data_a24e98348a2e167b5da0aad02b99583a
#
_entry.id   a24e98348a2e167b5da0aad02b99583a
#
_cell.length_a   1.000
_cell.length_b   1.000
_cell.length_c   1.000
_cell.angle_alpha   90.00
_cell.angle_beta   90.00
_cell.angle_gamma   90.00
#
_symmetry.space_group_name_H-M   'P 1'
#
loop_
_entity.id
_entity.type
_entity.pdbx_description
1 polymer ?
#
loop_
_entity_poly.entity_id
_entity_poly.type
_entity_poly.pdbx_seq_one_letter_code
_entity_poly.pdbx_strand_id
1 'polypeptide(L)'
;MYENEKIKQRLNTFINVSRNITSNTSLTKLVQEIIEAVIESIDKADAGFFLIWNEEMEYLEIEGAYNFKEEMYLQNKLLAGEGISGSVFEEGCSKMIHTAEKIKEAMGNMRNQTLHYYLESTVHAAIPVSCMSVPLIHQNKKIGVLTIDNFKNDGFFSDEDLAFLEAIGHQIAISIVNARAFQEKEKQTKELETILSLHNELNHVALKGDGTFSLVKKLAEKFSGSILYFDSLYRLKTSYPPSEDHHFYIKEWLKKNAKKLSIPRLLDIYKKEEWVGQAIGVMSSFGTIGFLVVIEQEKELDLIGELAFKHAASIMAIEQMKQQEQMKHQLTEKEELLKDILKNNFTQEVQRALKRYGISIEDKCIFIGIERLMNDEVLESFSSIENQVKRVFQDRFLTICFPGRDMVYVMLTSKDSILNREEELKTRSERLQRYYHPNLIYIGRPVDSLRQADISFKDVQIMPDFLVEQGKNSSKVIGFREIGYRRYLNDVSDDDATAFVMIFLEGIVQANKNDWLKTLTAYLQTDKNAVKTAEEMHLHPNTVYYRIQQIEEKLNINLDSLEDCMNVKIALDLYQLKHL
;
A
#
# COMPACT_ATOMS: atom_id res chain seq x y z
N MET A 1 59.22 -41.03 -32.51
CA MET A 1 57.77 -41.20 -32.72
C MET A 1 57.02 -40.97 -31.42
N TYR A 2 57.40 -41.58 -30.32
CA TYR A 2 56.81 -41.46 -28.98
C TYR A 2 56.78 -40.01 -28.43
N GLU A 3 57.90 -39.29 -28.59
CA GLU A 3 58.02 -37.88 -28.12
C GLU A 3 57.08 -36.91 -28.87
N ASN A 4 56.88 -37.11 -30.16
CA ASN A 4 55.94 -36.32 -30.96
C ASN A 4 54.47 -36.60 -30.59
N GLU A 5 54.11 -37.81 -30.21
CA GLU A 5 52.77 -38.17 -29.70
C GLU A 5 52.47 -37.50 -28.35
N LYS A 6 53.45 -37.50 -27.46
CA LYS A 6 53.38 -36.88 -26.14
C LYS A 6 53.18 -35.35 -26.23
N ILE A 7 53.94 -34.70 -27.11
CA ILE A 7 53.80 -33.26 -27.36
C ILE A 7 52.41 -32.96 -27.92
N LYS A 8 51.94 -33.79 -28.84
CA LYS A 8 50.59 -33.63 -29.44
C LYS A 8 49.48 -33.82 -28.42
N GLN A 9 49.61 -34.77 -27.51
CA GLN A 9 48.64 -35.03 -26.44
C GLN A 9 48.63 -33.88 -25.45
N ARG A 10 49.78 -33.37 -25.02
CA ARG A 10 49.92 -32.18 -24.15
C ARG A 10 49.31 -30.93 -24.78
N LEU A 11 49.56 -30.72 -26.10
CA LEU A 11 48.97 -29.60 -26.84
C LEU A 11 47.44 -29.72 -26.93
N ASN A 12 46.90 -30.91 -27.17
CA ASN A 12 45.47 -31.16 -27.22
C ASN A 12 44.81 -30.91 -25.86
N THR A 13 45.44 -31.35 -24.77
CA THR A 13 44.94 -31.06 -23.40
C THR A 13 44.90 -29.58 -23.12
N PHE A 14 45.97 -28.83 -23.49
CA PHE A 14 46.02 -27.39 -23.32
C PHE A 14 44.92 -26.69 -24.15
N ILE A 15 44.67 -27.11 -25.39
CA ILE A 15 43.63 -26.58 -26.25
C ILE A 15 42.23 -26.90 -25.67
N ASN A 16 42.00 -28.09 -25.17
CA ASN A 16 40.71 -28.51 -24.62
C ASN A 16 40.41 -27.76 -23.33
N VAL A 17 41.36 -27.57 -22.43
CA VAL A 17 41.22 -26.73 -21.23
C VAL A 17 40.89 -25.30 -21.64
N SER A 18 41.55 -24.76 -22.68
CA SER A 18 41.28 -23.41 -23.18
C SER A 18 39.89 -23.24 -23.86
N ARG A 19 39.35 -24.30 -24.47
CA ARG A 19 38.07 -24.29 -25.19
C ARG A 19 36.85 -24.54 -24.32
N ASN A 20 36.98 -25.34 -23.25
CA ASN A 20 35.85 -25.71 -22.37
C ASN A 20 35.27 -24.52 -21.55
N ILE A 21 35.86 -23.33 -21.68
CA ILE A 21 35.42 -22.05 -21.05
C ILE A 21 34.04 -21.59 -21.56
N THR A 22 33.55 -22.10 -22.69
CA THR A 22 32.33 -21.58 -23.37
C THR A 22 31.09 -22.47 -23.25
N SER A 23 31.17 -23.61 -22.56
CA SER A 23 30.03 -24.50 -22.38
C SER A 23 29.37 -24.32 -21.01
N ASN A 24 28.05 -24.42 -20.96
CA ASN A 24 27.14 -24.35 -19.79
C ASN A 24 27.37 -25.45 -18.74
N THR A 25 28.61 -25.72 -18.38
CA THR A 25 29.01 -26.82 -17.48
C THR A 25 29.20 -26.28 -16.07
N SER A 26 28.72 -27.00 -15.05
CA SER A 26 29.01 -26.63 -13.66
C SER A 26 30.53 -26.63 -13.40
N LEU A 27 30.99 -25.74 -12.52
CA LEU A 27 32.42 -25.62 -12.15
C LEU A 27 33.01 -26.98 -11.77
N THR A 28 32.34 -27.76 -10.95
CA THR A 28 32.74 -29.10 -10.49
C THR A 28 32.94 -30.05 -11.67
N LYS A 29 32.06 -30.07 -12.66
CA LYS A 29 32.20 -30.93 -13.83
C LYS A 29 33.36 -30.49 -14.71
N LEU A 30 33.56 -29.19 -14.90
CA LEU A 30 34.68 -28.62 -15.63
C LEU A 30 36.01 -29.01 -14.97
N VAL A 31 36.13 -28.88 -13.65
CA VAL A 31 37.32 -29.21 -12.87
C VAL A 31 37.64 -30.72 -12.98
N GLN A 32 36.61 -31.57 -12.93
CA GLN A 32 36.76 -33.02 -13.05
C GLN A 32 37.30 -33.43 -14.45
N GLU A 33 36.72 -32.91 -15.52
CA GLU A 33 37.18 -33.16 -16.90
C GLU A 33 38.64 -32.71 -17.12
N ILE A 34 39.02 -31.58 -16.52
CA ILE A 34 40.39 -31.05 -16.64
C ILE A 34 41.39 -31.95 -15.90
N ILE A 35 41.08 -32.40 -14.68
CA ILE A 35 42.05 -33.23 -13.91
C ILE A 35 42.30 -34.56 -14.58
N GLU A 36 41.25 -35.19 -15.14
CA GLU A 36 41.38 -36.42 -15.92
C GLU A 36 42.31 -36.25 -17.11
N ALA A 37 42.08 -35.17 -17.90
CA ALA A 37 42.92 -34.88 -19.08
C ALA A 37 44.37 -34.54 -18.74
N VAL A 38 44.63 -33.90 -17.59
CA VAL A 38 45.98 -33.59 -17.10
C VAL A 38 46.72 -34.89 -16.70
N ILE A 39 46.06 -35.74 -15.95
CA ILE A 39 46.65 -37.04 -15.50
C ILE A 39 46.96 -37.92 -16.71
N GLU A 40 46.06 -38.01 -17.69
CA GLU A 40 46.32 -38.78 -18.93
C GLU A 40 47.51 -38.24 -19.75
N SER A 41 47.86 -36.96 -19.59
CA SER A 41 48.93 -36.29 -20.33
C SER A 41 50.30 -36.35 -19.69
N ILE A 42 50.41 -36.87 -18.43
CA ILE A 42 51.64 -37.00 -17.65
C ILE A 42 51.85 -38.47 -17.32
N ASP A 43 52.82 -39.15 -17.96
CA ASP A 43 53.01 -40.60 -17.89
C ASP A 43 53.17 -41.16 -16.47
N LYS A 44 53.64 -40.37 -15.53
CA LYS A 44 53.89 -40.76 -14.14
C LYS A 44 52.80 -40.36 -13.19
N ALA A 45 51.78 -39.62 -13.68
CA ALA A 45 50.63 -39.24 -12.86
C ALA A 45 49.65 -40.39 -12.78
N ASP A 46 49.23 -40.73 -11.59
CA ASP A 46 48.19 -41.75 -11.39
C ASP A 46 47.04 -41.28 -10.46
N ALA A 47 47.22 -40.14 -9.80
CA ALA A 47 46.17 -39.49 -9.01
C ALA A 47 46.40 -37.97 -8.97
N GLY A 48 45.38 -37.22 -8.63
CA GLY A 48 45.51 -35.78 -8.45
C GLY A 48 44.22 -35.13 -7.95
N PHE A 49 44.33 -33.93 -7.48
CA PHE A 49 43.18 -33.17 -6.97
C PHE A 49 43.37 -31.66 -7.13
N PHE A 50 42.21 -30.99 -7.24
CA PHE A 50 42.10 -29.54 -7.20
C PHE A 50 41.64 -29.06 -5.85
N LEU A 51 42.35 -28.10 -5.29
CA LEU A 51 41.96 -27.35 -4.11
C LEU A 51 41.62 -25.93 -4.52
N ILE A 52 40.45 -25.46 -4.13
CA ILE A 52 39.96 -24.09 -4.37
C ILE A 52 39.90 -23.35 -3.04
N TRP A 53 40.37 -22.09 -3.05
CA TRP A 53 40.31 -21.25 -1.87
C TRP A 53 38.90 -20.72 -1.62
N ASN A 54 38.39 -20.95 -0.41
CA ASN A 54 37.17 -20.37 0.09
C ASN A 54 37.52 -19.14 0.91
N GLU A 55 37.22 -17.93 0.38
CA GLU A 55 37.59 -16.65 1.01
C GLU A 55 36.77 -16.37 2.28
N GLU A 56 35.53 -16.85 2.39
CA GLU A 56 34.68 -16.62 3.56
C GLU A 56 35.10 -17.48 4.76
N MET A 57 35.52 -18.69 4.48
CA MET A 57 35.86 -19.70 5.52
C MET A 57 37.36 -19.86 5.76
N GLU A 58 38.20 -19.18 4.96
CA GLU A 58 39.66 -19.18 5.05
C GLU A 58 40.33 -20.57 5.03
N TYR A 59 39.84 -21.45 4.13
CA TYR A 59 40.46 -22.77 3.89
C TYR A 59 40.39 -23.14 2.40
N LEU A 60 41.26 -24.12 2.04
CA LEU A 60 41.25 -24.80 0.76
C LEU A 60 40.36 -26.04 0.83
N GLU A 61 39.42 -26.17 -0.08
CA GLU A 61 38.55 -27.35 -0.21
C GLU A 61 38.73 -28.02 -1.56
N ILE A 62 38.61 -29.37 -1.58
CA ILE A 62 38.79 -30.16 -2.80
C ILE A 62 37.51 -30.07 -3.62
N GLU A 63 37.60 -29.43 -4.80
CA GLU A 63 36.51 -29.26 -5.76
C GLU A 63 36.41 -30.43 -6.76
N GLY A 64 37.52 -31.14 -6.98
CA GLY A 64 37.55 -32.30 -7.84
C GLY A 64 38.83 -33.12 -7.63
N ALA A 65 38.74 -34.44 -7.84
CA ALA A 65 39.86 -35.35 -7.65
C ALA A 65 39.76 -36.54 -8.61
N TYR A 66 40.91 -37.10 -8.96
CA TYR A 66 41.02 -38.31 -9.75
C TYR A 66 41.77 -39.39 -8.92
N ASN A 67 41.23 -40.62 -8.89
CA ASN A 67 41.72 -41.72 -8.08
C ASN A 67 41.75 -41.44 -6.57
N PHE A 68 40.78 -40.65 -6.10
CA PHE A 68 40.49 -40.46 -4.68
C PHE A 68 39.01 -40.80 -4.40
N LYS A 69 38.69 -41.24 -3.18
CA LYS A 69 37.33 -41.56 -2.73
C LYS A 69 36.58 -40.29 -2.36
N GLU A 70 35.50 -40.03 -3.08
CA GLU A 70 34.74 -38.79 -2.96
C GLU A 70 34.22 -38.53 -1.54
N GLU A 71 33.66 -39.54 -0.88
CA GLU A 71 33.10 -39.43 0.47
C GLU A 71 34.11 -38.90 1.50
N MET A 72 35.41 -39.17 1.29
CA MET A 72 36.48 -38.78 2.19
C MET A 72 37.13 -37.46 1.81
N TYR A 73 37.36 -37.21 0.50
CA TYR A 73 38.06 -35.99 0.12
C TYR A 73 37.18 -34.73 0.30
N LEU A 74 35.87 -34.83 0.18
CA LEU A 74 34.94 -33.70 0.42
C LEU A 74 34.98 -33.18 1.86
N GLN A 75 35.38 -34.01 2.80
CA GLN A 75 35.56 -33.62 4.22
C GLN A 75 36.92 -32.97 4.49
N ASN A 76 37.85 -33.05 3.52
CA ASN A 76 39.21 -32.57 3.69
C ASN A 76 39.31 -31.07 3.42
N LYS A 77 39.62 -30.29 4.45
CA LYS A 77 39.75 -28.83 4.41
C LYS A 77 41.14 -28.45 4.92
N LEU A 78 41.97 -27.89 4.03
CA LEU A 78 43.35 -27.50 4.34
C LEU A 78 43.42 -26.01 4.67
N LEU A 79 44.21 -25.65 5.65
CA LEU A 79 44.60 -24.28 5.91
C LEU A 79 45.72 -23.84 4.94
N ALA A 80 45.85 -22.54 4.70
CA ALA A 80 47.04 -22.01 4.03
C ALA A 80 48.27 -22.37 4.84
N GLY A 81 49.33 -22.84 4.15
CA GLY A 81 50.56 -23.36 4.79
C GLY A 81 50.50 -24.83 5.26
N GLU A 82 49.34 -25.49 5.27
CA GLU A 82 49.16 -26.86 5.75
C GLU A 82 49.55 -27.89 4.67
N GLY A 83 50.49 -28.74 4.94
CA GLY A 83 51.00 -29.75 4.00
C GLY A 83 51.66 -29.15 2.77
N ILE A 84 51.76 -29.93 1.70
CA ILE A 84 52.40 -29.50 0.44
C ILE A 84 51.53 -28.49 -0.28
N SER A 85 50.28 -28.83 -0.48
CA SER A 85 49.33 -27.97 -1.24
C SER A 85 49.03 -26.65 -0.52
N GLY A 86 48.84 -26.66 0.81
CA GLY A 86 48.68 -25.44 1.60
C GLY A 86 49.91 -24.53 1.56
N SER A 87 51.13 -25.12 1.62
CA SER A 87 52.38 -24.36 1.46
C SER A 87 52.51 -23.74 0.08
N VAL A 88 52.17 -24.48 -0.99
CA VAL A 88 52.14 -23.95 -2.38
C VAL A 88 51.16 -22.80 -2.52
N PHE A 89 50.01 -22.91 -1.89
CA PHE A 89 49.05 -21.81 -1.87
C PHE A 89 49.57 -20.58 -1.12
N GLU A 90 50.15 -20.78 0.06
CA GLU A 90 50.65 -19.68 0.87
C GLU A 90 51.85 -18.98 0.24
N GLU A 91 52.84 -19.75 -0.26
CA GLU A 91 54.04 -19.20 -0.91
C GLU A 91 53.77 -18.68 -2.32
N GLY A 92 52.81 -19.28 -3.06
CA GLY A 92 52.55 -18.99 -4.48
C GLY A 92 53.61 -19.51 -5.44
N CYS A 93 54.36 -20.53 -4.99
CA CYS A 93 55.45 -21.15 -5.76
C CYS A 93 55.20 -22.67 -5.91
N SER A 94 55.48 -23.19 -7.11
CA SER A 94 55.34 -24.62 -7.39
C SER A 94 56.34 -25.45 -6.60
N LYS A 95 55.94 -26.68 -6.20
CA LYS A 95 56.80 -27.63 -5.52
C LYS A 95 56.75 -28.97 -6.24
N MET A 96 57.94 -29.62 -6.39
CA MET A 96 58.10 -30.96 -6.90
C MET A 96 58.98 -31.75 -5.91
N ILE A 97 58.45 -32.88 -5.43
CA ILE A 97 59.12 -33.73 -4.42
C ILE A 97 59.23 -35.15 -4.98
N HIS A 98 60.47 -35.69 -4.95
CA HIS A 98 60.79 -36.97 -5.59
C HIS A 98 60.84 -38.17 -4.69
N THR A 99 60.70 -38.01 -3.36
CA THR A 99 60.80 -39.15 -2.44
C THR A 99 59.68 -39.13 -1.40
N ALA A 100 59.21 -40.32 -1.04
CA ALA A 100 58.14 -40.47 -0.03
C ALA A 100 58.57 -39.95 1.36
N GLU A 101 59.88 -40.03 1.72
CA GLU A 101 60.40 -39.49 2.98
C GLU A 101 60.23 -37.94 3.01
N LYS A 102 60.63 -37.26 1.95
CA LYS A 102 60.48 -35.78 1.85
C LYS A 102 59.02 -35.37 1.79
N ILE A 103 58.16 -36.14 1.13
CA ILE A 103 56.73 -35.91 1.13
C ILE A 103 56.17 -36.01 2.55
N LYS A 104 56.53 -37.06 3.28
CA LYS A 104 56.13 -37.26 4.67
C LYS A 104 56.62 -36.12 5.58
N GLU A 105 57.82 -35.63 5.37
CA GLU A 105 58.39 -34.49 6.08
C GLU A 105 57.59 -33.23 5.78
N ALA A 106 57.30 -32.93 4.52
CA ALA A 106 56.52 -31.78 4.09
C ALA A 106 55.04 -31.82 4.53
N MET A 107 54.50 -33.02 4.77
CA MET A 107 53.16 -33.24 5.34
C MET A 107 53.14 -33.22 6.87
N GLY A 108 54.31 -33.10 7.53
CA GLY A 108 54.44 -33.17 8.98
C GLY A 108 53.72 -32.04 9.75
N ASN A 109 53.37 -30.97 9.10
CA ASN A 109 52.60 -29.85 9.67
C ASN A 109 51.09 -29.97 9.47
N MET A 110 50.62 -31.07 8.87
CA MET A 110 49.17 -31.27 8.66
C MET A 110 48.51 -31.61 10.01
N ARG A 111 47.31 -31.11 10.20
CA ARG A 111 46.45 -31.50 11.33
C ARG A 111 46.10 -32.99 11.23
N ASN A 112 46.00 -33.67 12.35
CA ASN A 112 45.72 -35.11 12.39
C ASN A 112 44.44 -35.48 11.60
N GLN A 113 43.43 -34.67 11.68
CA GLN A 113 42.16 -34.89 10.97
C GLN A 113 42.33 -34.74 9.45
N THR A 114 43.03 -33.71 8.99
CA THR A 114 43.32 -33.46 7.57
C THR A 114 44.16 -34.56 6.96
N LEU A 115 45.20 -34.98 7.69
CA LEU A 115 46.05 -36.10 7.27
C LEU A 115 45.27 -37.42 7.20
N HIS A 116 44.41 -37.68 8.19
CA HIS A 116 43.54 -38.85 8.19
C HIS A 116 42.63 -38.88 6.97
N TYR A 117 41.90 -37.79 6.67
CA TYR A 117 41.03 -37.72 5.48
C TYR A 117 41.84 -37.89 4.19
N TYR A 118 43.02 -37.31 4.08
CA TYR A 118 43.87 -37.49 2.91
C TYR A 118 44.23 -38.97 2.72
N LEU A 119 44.77 -39.66 3.73
CA LEU A 119 45.18 -41.06 3.65
C LEU A 119 44.02 -42.02 3.35
N GLU A 120 42.85 -41.81 3.97
CA GLU A 120 41.65 -42.62 3.72
C GLU A 120 41.02 -42.34 2.35
N SER A 121 41.24 -41.14 1.80
CA SER A 121 40.73 -40.80 0.47
C SER A 121 41.54 -41.41 -0.66
N THR A 122 42.83 -41.69 -0.46
CA THR A 122 43.68 -42.29 -1.50
C THR A 122 43.26 -43.72 -1.78
N VAL A 123 43.18 -44.13 -3.06
CA VAL A 123 42.87 -45.51 -3.44
C VAL A 123 43.92 -46.49 -2.92
N HIS A 124 45.16 -46.06 -2.77
CA HIS A 124 46.29 -46.85 -2.33
C HIS A 124 46.53 -46.86 -0.82
N ALA A 125 45.80 -46.05 -0.04
CA ALA A 125 45.98 -45.86 1.42
C ALA A 125 47.44 -45.63 1.81
N ALA A 126 48.22 -44.92 0.99
CA ALA A 126 49.64 -44.71 1.09
C ALA A 126 50.05 -43.26 0.77
N ILE A 127 51.27 -42.91 1.13
CA ILE A 127 51.90 -41.66 0.73
C ILE A 127 52.49 -41.84 -0.69
N PRO A 128 52.34 -40.86 -1.60
CA PRO A 128 52.87 -40.96 -2.95
C PRO A 128 54.43 -41.06 -2.95
N VAL A 129 54.98 -41.69 -3.98
CA VAL A 129 56.42 -41.80 -4.19
C VAL A 129 57.02 -40.47 -4.67
N SER A 130 56.28 -39.73 -5.50
CA SER A 130 56.61 -38.37 -5.89
C SER A 130 55.35 -37.57 -6.10
N CYS A 131 55.40 -36.25 -5.92
CA CYS A 131 54.30 -35.36 -6.16
C CYS A 131 54.74 -34.05 -6.79
N MET A 132 53.81 -33.40 -7.52
CA MET A 132 53.93 -32.03 -8.03
C MET A 132 52.73 -31.24 -7.60
N SER A 133 52.95 -30.02 -7.14
CA SER A 133 51.89 -29.13 -6.72
C SER A 133 52.16 -27.72 -7.28
N VAL A 134 51.18 -27.14 -7.95
CA VAL A 134 51.29 -25.81 -8.59
C VAL A 134 50.18 -24.89 -8.13
N PRO A 135 50.47 -23.62 -7.88
CA PRO A 135 49.46 -22.65 -7.49
C PRO A 135 48.63 -22.23 -8.71
N LEU A 136 47.33 -22.06 -8.49
CA LEU A 136 46.40 -21.48 -9.47
C LEU A 136 46.30 -19.98 -9.20
N ILE A 137 46.99 -19.17 -10.03
CA ILE A 137 47.07 -17.72 -9.84
C ILE A 137 46.52 -17.01 -11.05
N HIS A 138 45.64 -16.04 -10.83
CA HIS A 138 45.12 -15.12 -11.86
C HIS A 138 45.21 -13.69 -11.38
N GLN A 139 45.87 -12.78 -12.14
CA GLN A 139 46.04 -11.38 -11.77
C GLN A 139 46.52 -11.13 -10.35
N ASN A 140 47.56 -11.84 -9.91
CA ASN A 140 48.11 -11.85 -8.54
C ASN A 140 47.19 -12.38 -7.43
N LYS A 141 45.98 -12.86 -7.79
CA LYS A 141 45.09 -13.50 -6.82
C LYS A 141 45.28 -15.00 -6.84
N LYS A 142 45.48 -15.58 -5.69
CA LYS A 142 45.59 -17.05 -5.51
C LYS A 142 44.18 -17.63 -5.50
N ILE A 143 43.88 -18.50 -6.46
CA ILE A 143 42.55 -19.11 -6.66
C ILE A 143 42.48 -20.48 -5.97
N GLY A 144 43.61 -21.19 -5.98
CA GLY A 144 43.69 -22.55 -5.46
C GLY A 144 45.02 -23.23 -5.76
N VAL A 145 45.02 -24.53 -5.76
CA VAL A 145 46.20 -25.39 -6.01
C VAL A 145 45.79 -26.63 -6.81
N LEU A 146 46.61 -27.01 -7.78
CA LEU A 146 46.52 -28.31 -8.45
C LEU A 146 47.68 -29.18 -7.99
N THR A 147 47.38 -30.38 -7.45
CA THR A 147 48.35 -31.35 -7.01
C THR A 147 48.18 -32.66 -7.78
N ILE A 148 49.30 -33.20 -8.29
CA ILE A 148 49.39 -34.48 -8.99
C ILE A 148 50.32 -35.41 -8.24
N ASP A 149 49.86 -36.62 -8.00
CA ASP A 149 50.54 -37.64 -7.23
C ASP A 149 50.91 -38.84 -8.11
N ASN A 150 52.07 -39.43 -7.81
CA ASN A 150 52.52 -40.72 -8.34
C ASN A 150 52.65 -41.70 -7.17
N PHE A 151 51.87 -42.76 -7.17
CA PHE A 151 51.92 -43.85 -6.17
C PHE A 151 52.68 -45.08 -6.66
N LYS A 152 52.99 -45.14 -7.98
CA LYS A 152 53.74 -46.25 -8.58
C LYS A 152 55.22 -45.98 -8.52
N ASN A 153 56.01 -46.97 -8.18
CA ASN A 153 57.46 -46.83 -8.09
C ASN A 153 58.16 -47.10 -9.44
N ASP A 154 57.66 -46.39 -10.51
CA ASP A 154 58.09 -46.56 -11.91
C ASP A 154 58.87 -45.34 -12.44
N GLY A 155 59.25 -44.40 -11.57
CA GLY A 155 60.05 -43.22 -11.90
C GLY A 155 59.54 -41.96 -11.20
N PHE A 156 60.16 -40.83 -11.54
CA PHE A 156 59.86 -39.53 -10.91
C PHE A 156 59.39 -38.54 -11.97
N PHE A 157 58.70 -37.50 -11.57
CA PHE A 157 58.36 -36.39 -12.41
C PHE A 157 59.59 -35.62 -12.87
N SER A 158 59.57 -35.06 -14.06
CA SER A 158 60.60 -34.23 -14.62
C SER A 158 60.31 -32.74 -14.52
N ASP A 159 61.33 -31.89 -14.72
CA ASP A 159 61.15 -30.43 -14.78
C ASP A 159 60.24 -30.03 -15.94
N GLU A 160 60.18 -30.82 -17.05
CA GLU A 160 59.26 -30.60 -18.16
C GLU A 160 57.81 -30.89 -17.78
N ASP A 161 57.60 -31.91 -16.91
CA ASP A 161 56.24 -32.21 -16.39
C ASP A 161 55.75 -31.08 -15.46
N LEU A 162 56.64 -30.54 -14.61
CA LEU A 162 56.32 -29.39 -13.77
C LEU A 162 56.01 -28.12 -14.61
N ALA A 163 56.86 -27.80 -15.60
CA ALA A 163 56.61 -26.66 -16.47
C ALA A 163 55.29 -26.78 -17.26
N PHE A 164 54.95 -28.00 -17.68
CA PHE A 164 53.64 -28.28 -18.31
C PHE A 164 52.48 -28.08 -17.33
N LEU A 165 52.61 -28.59 -16.08
CA LEU A 165 51.61 -28.44 -15.05
C LEU A 165 51.39 -26.96 -14.67
N GLU A 166 52.48 -26.17 -14.58
CA GLU A 166 52.42 -24.73 -14.34
C GLU A 166 51.67 -23.98 -15.45
N ALA A 167 51.95 -24.28 -16.71
CA ALA A 167 51.29 -23.67 -17.88
C ALA A 167 49.79 -23.99 -17.87
N ILE A 168 49.44 -25.26 -17.58
CA ILE A 168 48.02 -25.67 -17.44
C ILE A 168 47.40 -25.04 -16.20
N GLY A 169 48.07 -25.01 -15.06
CA GLY A 169 47.57 -24.36 -13.84
C GLY A 169 47.20 -22.91 -14.06
N HIS A 170 48.00 -22.18 -14.80
CA HIS A 170 47.68 -20.79 -15.16
C HIS A 170 46.41 -20.71 -16.01
N GLN A 171 46.25 -21.59 -17.01
CA GLN A 171 45.06 -21.61 -17.88
C GLN A 171 43.79 -22.02 -17.10
N ILE A 172 43.93 -22.96 -16.18
CA ILE A 172 42.85 -23.40 -15.28
C ILE A 172 42.38 -22.25 -14.38
N ALA A 173 43.32 -21.48 -13.81
CA ALA A 173 42.98 -20.34 -12.97
C ALA A 173 42.10 -19.32 -13.73
N ILE A 174 42.47 -19.03 -15.00
CA ILE A 174 41.64 -18.17 -15.88
C ILE A 174 40.28 -18.80 -16.11
N SER A 175 40.20 -20.09 -16.39
CA SER A 175 38.93 -20.79 -16.65
C SER A 175 38.01 -20.78 -15.45
N ILE A 176 38.51 -21.00 -14.26
CA ILE A 176 37.74 -20.97 -13.01
C ILE A 176 37.17 -19.57 -12.73
N VAL A 177 38.00 -18.53 -12.90
CA VAL A 177 37.56 -17.14 -12.70
C VAL A 177 36.46 -16.78 -13.70
N ASN A 178 36.64 -17.13 -14.98
CA ASN A 178 35.64 -16.87 -16.00
C ASN A 178 34.33 -17.62 -15.76
N ALA A 179 34.39 -18.91 -15.35
CA ALA A 179 33.21 -19.70 -15.04
C ALA A 179 32.43 -19.11 -13.86
N ARG A 180 33.12 -18.71 -12.79
CA ARG A 180 32.49 -18.04 -11.63
C ARG A 180 31.84 -16.72 -12.03
N ALA A 181 32.54 -15.87 -12.82
CA ALA A 181 32.00 -14.60 -13.28
C ALA A 181 30.77 -14.81 -14.19
N PHE A 182 30.77 -15.85 -15.02
CA PHE A 182 29.63 -16.18 -15.87
C PHE A 182 28.42 -16.64 -15.05
N GLN A 183 28.61 -17.54 -14.08
CA GLN A 183 27.55 -18.01 -13.19
C GLN A 183 26.92 -16.87 -12.37
N GLU A 184 27.75 -15.97 -11.85
CA GLU A 184 27.27 -14.81 -11.10
C GLU A 184 26.45 -13.87 -12.00
N LYS A 185 26.93 -13.62 -13.23
CA LYS A 185 26.21 -12.82 -14.22
C LYS A 185 24.88 -13.45 -14.63
N GLU A 186 24.85 -14.76 -14.82
CA GLU A 186 23.62 -15.49 -15.15
C GLU A 186 22.60 -15.39 -14.01
N LYS A 187 23.05 -15.55 -12.76
CA LYS A 187 22.22 -15.37 -11.56
C LYS A 187 21.63 -13.96 -11.52
N GLN A 188 22.46 -12.93 -11.64
CA GLN A 188 22.02 -11.54 -11.64
C GLN A 188 21.03 -11.23 -12.78
N THR A 189 21.25 -11.81 -13.97
CA THR A 189 20.34 -11.65 -15.10
C THR A 189 18.97 -12.26 -14.81
N LYS A 190 18.91 -13.47 -14.28
CA LYS A 190 17.65 -14.13 -13.89
C LYS A 190 16.89 -13.35 -12.79
N GLU A 191 17.63 -12.83 -11.81
CA GLU A 191 17.07 -11.97 -10.77
C GLU A 191 16.43 -10.71 -11.37
N LEU A 192 17.16 -10.03 -12.26
CA LEU A 192 16.67 -8.83 -12.94
C LEU A 192 15.46 -9.11 -13.83
N GLU A 193 15.47 -10.21 -14.59
CA GLU A 193 14.34 -10.64 -15.42
C GLU A 193 13.08 -10.90 -14.58
N THR A 194 13.24 -11.50 -13.41
CA THR A 194 12.13 -11.76 -12.48
C THR A 194 11.52 -10.45 -11.96
N ILE A 195 12.36 -9.49 -11.57
CA ILE A 195 11.92 -8.17 -11.10
C ILE A 195 11.21 -7.42 -12.23
N LEU A 196 11.77 -7.39 -13.44
CA LEU A 196 11.18 -6.72 -14.61
C LEU A 196 9.84 -7.34 -15.02
N SER A 197 9.72 -8.66 -14.99
CA SER A 197 8.47 -9.37 -15.26
C SER A 197 7.38 -8.95 -14.28
N LEU A 198 7.67 -8.96 -12.99
CA LEU A 198 6.72 -8.54 -11.96
C LEU A 198 6.33 -7.05 -12.09
N HIS A 199 7.31 -6.18 -12.36
CA HIS A 199 7.06 -4.77 -12.61
C HIS A 199 6.09 -4.56 -13.79
N ASN A 200 6.31 -5.26 -14.91
CA ASN A 200 5.44 -5.16 -16.07
C ASN A 200 4.03 -5.72 -15.80
N GLU A 201 3.92 -6.84 -15.07
CA GLU A 201 2.62 -7.41 -14.68
C GLU A 201 1.82 -6.44 -13.81
N LEU A 202 2.45 -5.84 -12.79
CA LEU A 202 1.80 -4.88 -11.90
C LEU A 202 1.40 -3.59 -12.63
N ASN A 203 2.27 -3.05 -13.49
CA ASN A 203 1.95 -1.89 -14.33
C ASN A 203 0.77 -2.18 -15.26
N HIS A 204 0.70 -3.37 -15.85
CA HIS A 204 -0.41 -3.75 -16.72
C HIS A 204 -1.76 -3.79 -15.97
N VAL A 205 -1.78 -4.27 -14.72
CA VAL A 205 -2.96 -4.26 -13.86
C VAL A 205 -3.36 -2.80 -13.53
N ALA A 206 -2.40 -1.94 -13.18
CA ALA A 206 -2.66 -0.54 -12.89
C ALA A 206 -3.19 0.24 -14.11
N LEU A 207 -2.63 -0.01 -15.31
CA LEU A 207 -3.07 0.64 -16.56
C LEU A 207 -4.47 0.22 -16.98
N LYS A 208 -4.89 -1.02 -16.69
CA LYS A 208 -6.27 -1.47 -16.95
C LYS A 208 -7.31 -0.79 -16.06
N GLY A 209 -6.90 -0.20 -14.95
CA GLY A 209 -7.80 0.43 -13.98
C GLY A 209 -8.63 -0.58 -13.20
N ASP A 210 -8.15 -1.83 -13.06
CA ASP A 210 -8.85 -2.91 -12.35
C ASP A 210 -8.89 -2.69 -10.81
N GLY A 211 -8.29 -1.58 -10.35
CA GLY A 211 -8.35 -1.11 -8.97
C GLY A 211 -7.37 -1.80 -8.02
N THR A 212 -7.38 -1.31 -6.78
CA THR A 212 -6.47 -1.75 -5.71
C THR A 212 -6.57 -3.25 -5.40
N PHE A 213 -7.77 -3.83 -5.49
CA PHE A 213 -7.98 -5.25 -5.23
C PHE A 213 -7.20 -6.14 -6.21
N SER A 214 -7.21 -5.80 -7.49
CA SER A 214 -6.50 -6.57 -8.53
C SER A 214 -4.99 -6.52 -8.35
N LEU A 215 -4.44 -5.37 -7.89
CA LEU A 215 -3.03 -5.24 -7.53
C LEU A 215 -2.68 -6.12 -6.32
N VAL A 216 -3.47 -6.07 -5.25
CA VAL A 216 -3.29 -6.89 -4.05
C VAL A 216 -3.36 -8.37 -4.38
N LYS A 217 -4.34 -8.78 -5.18
CA LYS A 217 -4.48 -10.18 -5.66
C LYS A 217 -3.25 -10.63 -6.45
N LYS A 218 -2.78 -9.79 -7.38
CA LYS A 218 -1.62 -10.14 -8.21
C LYS A 218 -0.33 -10.27 -7.41
N LEU A 219 -0.15 -9.43 -6.39
CA LEU A 219 0.94 -9.58 -5.44
C LEU A 219 0.85 -10.90 -4.66
N ALA A 220 -0.32 -11.20 -4.11
CA ALA A 220 -0.51 -12.42 -3.33
C ALA A 220 -0.29 -13.71 -4.16
N GLU A 221 -0.49 -13.66 -5.48
CA GLU A 221 -0.16 -14.78 -6.38
C GLU A 221 1.35 -15.03 -6.49
N LYS A 222 2.19 -14.04 -6.16
CA LYS A 222 3.66 -14.12 -6.21
C LYS A 222 4.30 -14.39 -4.85
N PHE A 223 3.64 -13.98 -3.77
CA PHE A 223 4.10 -14.18 -2.41
C PHE A 223 3.27 -15.28 -1.74
N SER A 224 3.91 -16.10 -0.92
CA SER A 224 3.26 -17.26 -0.27
C SER A 224 2.32 -16.90 0.88
N GLY A 225 1.91 -15.63 0.99
CA GLY A 225 1.15 -15.10 2.11
C GLY A 225 -0.06 -14.27 1.73
N SER A 226 -0.69 -13.68 2.74
CA SER A 226 -1.79 -12.72 2.55
C SER A 226 -1.27 -11.31 2.39
N ILE A 227 -1.72 -10.61 1.37
CA ILE A 227 -1.42 -9.19 1.16
C ILE A 227 -2.61 -8.35 1.62
N LEU A 228 -2.34 -7.36 2.46
CA LEU A 228 -3.34 -6.44 2.98
C LEU A 228 -2.99 -5.00 2.59
N TYR A 229 -3.99 -4.22 2.23
CA TYR A 229 -3.84 -2.78 2.01
C TYR A 229 -4.71 -2.00 2.98
N PHE A 230 -4.08 -1.10 3.73
CA PHE A 230 -4.72 -0.16 4.66
C PHE A 230 -4.63 1.26 4.11
N ASP A 231 -5.68 2.07 4.31
CA ASP A 231 -5.66 3.49 3.97
C ASP A 231 -4.85 4.32 4.99
N SER A 232 -4.74 5.63 4.76
CA SER A 232 -4.07 6.59 5.65
C SER A 232 -4.70 6.68 7.06
N LEU A 233 -5.97 6.27 7.20
CA LEU A 233 -6.70 6.18 8.47
C LEU A 233 -6.62 4.79 9.12
N TYR A 234 -5.73 3.93 8.63
CA TYR A 234 -5.53 2.56 9.12
C TYR A 234 -6.77 1.66 9.00
N ARG A 235 -7.66 1.92 8.03
CA ARG A 235 -8.80 1.07 7.72
C ARG A 235 -8.38 0.07 6.65
N LEU A 236 -8.68 -1.22 6.86
CA LEU A 236 -8.45 -2.25 5.86
C LEU A 236 -9.36 -1.99 4.66
N LYS A 237 -8.78 -1.75 3.48
CA LYS A 237 -9.50 -1.55 2.22
C LYS A 237 -9.67 -2.85 1.44
N THR A 238 -8.64 -3.66 1.42
CA THR A 238 -8.66 -4.94 0.70
C THR A 238 -7.60 -5.89 1.22
N SER A 239 -7.85 -7.19 1.08
CA SER A 239 -6.90 -8.26 1.38
C SER A 239 -7.09 -9.42 0.43
N TYR A 240 -6.00 -10.14 0.13
CA TYR A 240 -6.07 -11.37 -0.64
C TYR A 240 -4.89 -12.29 -0.30
N PRO A 241 -5.11 -13.62 -0.09
CA PRO A 241 -6.43 -14.19 0.21
C PRO A 241 -7.07 -13.51 1.41
N PRO A 242 -8.40 -13.56 1.57
CA PRO A 242 -9.07 -13.02 2.76
C PRO A 242 -8.52 -13.69 4.02
N SER A 243 -8.05 -12.88 4.95
CA SER A 243 -7.56 -13.33 6.25
C SER A 243 -8.18 -12.44 7.31
N GLU A 244 -8.84 -13.02 8.30
CA GLU A 244 -9.35 -12.29 9.47
C GLU A 244 -8.29 -12.21 10.57
N ASP A 245 -7.22 -13.01 10.45
CA ASP A 245 -6.18 -13.09 11.45
C ASP A 245 -5.34 -11.81 11.49
N HIS A 246 -5.05 -11.37 12.70
CA HIS A 246 -4.16 -10.25 13.01
C HIS A 246 -4.61 -8.83 12.58
N HIS A 247 -5.75 -8.62 11.90
CA HIS A 247 -6.15 -7.28 11.39
C HIS A 247 -6.16 -6.20 12.47
N PHE A 248 -6.74 -6.48 13.62
CA PHE A 248 -6.79 -5.53 14.73
C PHE A 248 -5.40 -5.20 15.27
N TYR A 249 -4.56 -6.23 15.40
CA TYR A 249 -3.18 -6.06 15.85
C TYR A 249 -2.35 -5.24 14.86
N ILE A 250 -2.43 -5.56 13.56
CA ILE A 250 -1.72 -4.85 12.49
C ILE A 250 -2.15 -3.38 12.47
N LYS A 251 -3.44 -3.08 12.57
CA LYS A 251 -3.94 -1.72 12.64
C LYS A 251 -3.31 -0.92 13.78
N GLU A 252 -3.27 -1.47 14.99
CA GLU A 252 -2.67 -0.79 16.15
C GLU A 252 -1.14 -0.68 16.00
N TRP A 253 -0.50 -1.68 15.41
CA TRP A 253 0.93 -1.65 15.11
C TRP A 253 1.26 -0.57 14.08
N LEU A 254 0.48 -0.44 13.00
CA LEU A 254 0.63 0.60 11.98
C LEU A 254 0.52 2.00 12.56
N LYS A 255 -0.48 2.26 13.43
CA LYS A 255 -0.63 3.54 14.13
C LYS A 255 0.62 3.93 14.91
N LYS A 256 1.20 2.98 15.66
CA LYS A 256 2.41 3.21 16.46
C LYS A 256 3.66 3.45 15.62
N ASN A 257 3.75 2.84 14.43
CA ASN A 257 4.93 2.88 13.59
C ASN A 257 4.79 3.79 12.35
N ALA A 258 3.69 4.52 12.20
CA ALA A 258 3.39 5.36 11.04
C ALA A 258 4.53 6.31 10.66
N LYS A 259 5.17 6.97 11.64
CA LYS A 259 6.31 7.85 11.41
C LYS A 259 7.53 7.13 10.81
N LYS A 260 7.75 5.86 11.16
CA LYS A 260 8.84 5.06 10.61
C LYS A 260 8.53 4.58 9.19
N LEU A 261 7.25 4.39 8.87
CA LEU A 261 6.74 3.99 7.56
C LEU A 261 6.58 5.18 6.59
N SER A 262 6.86 6.41 7.02
CA SER A 262 6.93 7.60 6.15
C SER A 262 8.21 7.66 5.31
N ILE A 263 9.00 6.61 5.31
CA ILE A 263 10.16 6.38 4.44
C ILE A 263 9.88 5.07 3.70
N PRO A 264 10.26 4.91 2.42
CA PRO A 264 10.03 3.68 1.65
C PRO A 264 10.93 2.53 2.15
N ARG A 265 10.66 2.06 3.35
CA ARG A 265 11.37 1.01 4.07
C ARG A 265 10.37 -0.04 4.55
N LEU A 266 10.73 -1.31 4.37
CA LEU A 266 10.03 -2.43 5.00
C LEU A 266 10.34 -2.46 6.49
N LEU A 267 9.32 -2.72 7.29
CA LEU A 267 9.42 -2.92 8.74
C LEU A 267 8.75 -4.23 9.11
N ASP A 268 9.46 -5.02 9.91
CA ASP A 268 8.95 -6.28 10.44
C ASP A 268 7.87 -6.06 11.49
N ILE A 269 6.88 -6.91 11.46
CA ILE A 269 5.76 -6.94 12.41
C ILE A 269 5.93 -8.14 13.31
N TYR A 270 6.15 -7.91 14.62
CA TYR A 270 6.24 -8.95 15.63
C TYR A 270 5.08 -8.85 16.62
N LYS A 271 4.48 -9.99 16.99
CA LYS A 271 3.46 -10.12 18.03
C LYS A 271 3.97 -11.07 19.11
N LYS A 272 4.23 -10.53 20.33
CA LYS A 272 4.81 -11.30 21.44
C LYS A 272 6.06 -12.10 21.04
N GLU A 273 6.99 -11.44 20.34
CA GLU A 273 8.23 -12.04 19.81
C GLU A 273 8.05 -13.01 18.63
N GLU A 274 6.81 -13.36 18.24
CA GLU A 274 6.55 -14.11 17.02
C GLU A 274 6.50 -13.17 15.83
N TRP A 275 7.19 -13.53 14.76
CA TRP A 275 7.13 -12.81 13.50
C TRP A 275 5.76 -13.00 12.85
N VAL A 276 5.18 -11.92 12.34
CA VAL A 276 3.83 -11.92 11.73
C VAL A 276 3.89 -11.55 10.25
N GLY A 277 4.82 -10.69 9.86
CA GLY A 277 4.90 -10.21 8.50
C GLY A 277 5.71 -8.92 8.38
N GLN A 278 5.58 -8.25 7.25
CA GLN A 278 6.27 -7.00 6.96
C GLN A 278 5.30 -5.95 6.42
N ALA A 279 5.60 -4.67 6.70
CA ALA A 279 4.81 -3.54 6.24
C ALA A 279 5.67 -2.48 5.56
N ILE A 280 5.10 -1.82 4.54
CA ILE A 280 5.68 -0.65 3.88
C ILE A 280 4.65 0.45 3.73
N GLY A 281 5.08 1.71 3.86
CA GLY A 281 4.24 2.86 3.53
C GLY A 281 4.05 3.04 2.03
N VAL A 282 2.82 3.26 1.61
CA VAL A 282 2.47 3.66 0.24
C VAL A 282 2.54 5.18 0.19
N MET A 283 3.57 5.70 -0.51
CA MET A 283 3.96 7.11 -0.44
C MET A 283 3.54 7.88 -1.67
N SER A 284 3.05 9.11 -1.47
CA SER A 284 2.87 10.12 -2.51
C SER A 284 3.76 11.34 -2.26
N SER A 285 3.75 12.32 -3.16
CA SER A 285 4.39 13.63 -2.96
C SER A 285 3.83 14.42 -1.77
N PHE A 286 2.65 14.09 -1.29
CA PHE A 286 1.97 14.75 -0.17
C PHE A 286 2.08 13.98 1.16
N GLY A 287 2.75 12.83 1.16
CA GLY A 287 2.94 11.98 2.34
C GLY A 287 2.44 10.56 2.16
N THR A 288 2.27 9.85 3.28
CA THR A 288 1.80 8.46 3.30
C THR A 288 0.29 8.40 3.05
N ILE A 289 -0.11 7.74 1.96
CA ILE A 289 -1.51 7.59 1.55
C ILE A 289 -2.11 6.23 1.90
N GLY A 290 -1.29 5.30 2.38
CA GLY A 290 -1.71 3.99 2.84
C GLY A 290 -0.53 3.12 3.25
N PHE A 291 -0.84 1.86 3.57
CA PHE A 291 0.15 0.87 4.02
C PHE A 291 -0.13 -0.47 3.35
N LEU A 292 0.91 -1.04 2.78
CA LEU A 292 0.88 -2.39 2.22
C LEU A 292 1.54 -3.34 3.22
N VAL A 293 0.88 -4.44 3.52
CA VAL A 293 1.34 -5.43 4.51
C VAL A 293 1.33 -6.81 3.87
N VAL A 294 2.40 -7.57 4.06
CA VAL A 294 2.47 -8.99 3.74
C VAL A 294 2.50 -9.79 5.03
N ILE A 295 1.66 -10.82 5.11
CA ILE A 295 1.66 -11.82 6.18
C ILE A 295 2.09 -13.13 5.55
N GLU A 296 3.26 -13.64 5.94
CA GLU A 296 3.79 -14.93 5.47
C GLU A 296 3.84 -15.93 6.62
N GLN A 297 3.80 -17.23 6.26
CA GLN A 297 3.81 -18.29 7.28
C GLN A 297 5.22 -18.68 7.74
N GLU A 298 6.27 -18.45 6.98
CA GLU A 298 7.56 -19.06 7.26
C GLU A 298 8.85 -18.24 7.09
N LYS A 299 8.89 -17.01 6.53
CA LYS A 299 10.17 -16.26 6.42
C LYS A 299 10.04 -14.80 6.00
N GLU A 300 11.05 -13.99 6.41
CA GLU A 300 11.35 -12.67 5.84
C GLU A 300 11.48 -12.76 4.31
N LEU A 301 10.99 -11.74 3.61
CA LEU A 301 11.17 -11.60 2.17
C LEU A 301 12.68 -11.61 1.84
N ASP A 302 13.05 -12.37 0.82
CA ASP A 302 14.38 -12.28 0.26
C ASP A 302 14.61 -10.92 -0.42
N LEU A 303 15.84 -10.62 -0.83
CA LEU A 303 16.17 -9.33 -1.46
C LEU A 303 15.28 -9.02 -2.67
N ILE A 304 14.94 -10.02 -3.47
CA ILE A 304 14.08 -9.88 -4.67
C ILE A 304 12.66 -9.56 -4.23
N GLY A 305 12.13 -10.27 -3.26
CA GLY A 305 10.81 -10.04 -2.67
C GLY A 305 10.70 -8.65 -2.05
N GLU A 306 11.72 -8.19 -1.34
CA GLU A 306 11.78 -6.84 -0.78
C GLU A 306 11.71 -5.76 -1.86
N LEU A 307 12.49 -5.89 -2.94
CA LEU A 307 12.46 -4.97 -4.07
C LEU A 307 11.11 -4.98 -4.77
N ALA A 308 10.57 -6.17 -5.03
CA ALA A 308 9.25 -6.33 -5.64
C ALA A 308 8.13 -5.68 -4.82
N PHE A 309 8.19 -5.82 -3.49
CA PHE A 309 7.20 -5.22 -2.59
C PHE A 309 7.32 -3.70 -2.52
N LYS A 310 8.53 -3.14 -2.55
CA LYS A 310 8.78 -1.69 -2.69
C LYS A 310 8.23 -1.14 -4.01
N HIS A 311 8.45 -1.85 -5.12
CA HIS A 311 7.88 -1.49 -6.41
C HIS A 311 6.35 -1.53 -6.40
N ALA A 312 5.76 -2.56 -5.80
CA ALA A 312 4.33 -2.68 -5.65
C ALA A 312 3.72 -1.53 -4.87
N ALA A 313 4.35 -1.10 -3.78
CA ALA A 313 3.92 0.07 -3.01
C ALA A 313 3.94 1.35 -3.85
N SER A 314 4.94 1.53 -4.72
CA SER A 314 5.03 2.68 -5.62
C SER A 314 3.92 2.66 -6.68
N ILE A 315 3.66 1.50 -7.30
CA ILE A 315 2.56 1.34 -8.27
C ILE A 315 1.20 1.55 -7.59
N MET A 316 1.02 1.04 -6.38
CA MET A 316 -0.18 1.25 -5.56
C MET A 316 -0.39 2.75 -5.30
N ALA A 317 0.68 3.51 -5.00
CA ALA A 317 0.60 4.94 -4.81
C ALA A 317 0.09 5.66 -6.06
N ILE A 318 0.63 5.32 -7.23
CA ILE A 318 0.20 5.90 -8.52
C ILE A 318 -1.28 5.60 -8.77
N GLU A 319 -1.73 4.36 -8.57
CA GLU A 319 -3.12 3.97 -8.77
C GLU A 319 -4.06 4.70 -7.79
N GLN A 320 -3.69 4.82 -6.52
CA GLN A 320 -4.47 5.56 -5.53
C GLN A 320 -4.57 7.06 -5.88
N MET A 321 -3.45 7.68 -6.29
CA MET A 321 -3.46 9.08 -6.73
C MET A 321 -4.35 9.28 -7.95
N LYS A 322 -4.27 8.39 -8.95
CA LYS A 322 -5.14 8.42 -10.13
C LYS A 322 -6.62 8.31 -9.76
N GLN A 323 -6.97 7.38 -8.87
CA GLN A 323 -8.36 7.22 -8.40
C GLN A 323 -8.84 8.46 -7.64
N GLN A 324 -8.01 9.05 -6.79
CA GLN A 324 -8.33 10.30 -6.08
C GLN A 324 -8.53 11.48 -7.06
N GLU A 325 -7.66 11.61 -8.06
CA GLU A 325 -7.76 12.65 -9.08
C GLU A 325 -9.03 12.50 -9.92
N GLN A 326 -9.33 11.30 -10.40
CA GLN A 326 -10.56 10.98 -11.12
C GLN A 326 -11.80 11.31 -10.28
N MET A 327 -11.81 10.94 -9.01
CA MET A 327 -12.90 11.24 -8.10
C MET A 327 -13.06 12.75 -7.89
N LYS A 328 -11.96 13.48 -7.67
CA LYS A 328 -11.96 14.93 -7.55
C LYS A 328 -12.52 15.60 -8.81
N HIS A 329 -12.11 15.14 -9.98
CA HIS A 329 -12.62 15.66 -11.25
C HIS A 329 -14.13 15.42 -11.38
N GLN A 330 -14.62 14.22 -11.07
CA GLN A 330 -16.05 13.91 -11.08
C GLN A 330 -16.85 14.79 -10.10
N LEU A 331 -16.30 15.09 -8.93
CA LEU A 331 -16.96 15.99 -7.98
C LEU A 331 -17.01 17.42 -8.49
N THR A 332 -15.92 17.91 -9.10
CA THR A 332 -15.89 19.26 -9.72
C THR A 332 -16.91 19.37 -10.86
N GLU A 333 -16.99 18.36 -11.75
CA GLU A 333 -18.01 18.32 -12.81
C GLU A 333 -19.43 18.38 -12.23
N LYS A 334 -19.70 17.66 -11.14
CA LYS A 334 -21.00 17.68 -10.46
C LYS A 334 -21.30 19.04 -9.83
N GLU A 335 -20.30 19.70 -9.21
CA GLU A 335 -20.46 21.03 -8.65
C GLU A 335 -20.79 22.08 -9.74
N GLU A 336 -20.12 22.00 -10.89
CA GLU A 336 -20.39 22.88 -12.04
C GLU A 336 -21.78 22.63 -12.59
N LEU A 337 -22.16 21.36 -12.77
CA LEU A 337 -23.49 20.98 -13.21
C LEU A 337 -24.58 21.53 -12.26
N LEU A 338 -24.39 21.43 -10.95
CA LEU A 338 -25.32 22.01 -9.98
C LEU A 338 -25.42 23.52 -10.12
N LYS A 339 -24.30 24.23 -10.22
CA LYS A 339 -24.28 25.69 -10.42
C LYS A 339 -25.02 26.11 -11.67
N ASP A 340 -24.87 25.40 -12.78
CA ASP A 340 -25.56 25.68 -14.04
C ASP A 340 -27.07 25.45 -13.92
N ILE A 341 -27.48 24.33 -13.29
CA ILE A 341 -28.90 24.05 -13.02
C ILE A 341 -29.52 25.17 -12.19
N LEU A 342 -28.89 25.58 -11.10
CA LEU A 342 -29.41 26.62 -10.20
C LEU A 342 -29.43 28.01 -10.82
N LYS A 343 -28.51 28.29 -11.76
CA LYS A 343 -28.52 29.56 -12.54
C LYS A 343 -29.43 29.52 -13.77
N ASN A 344 -30.16 28.44 -13.99
CA ASN A 344 -30.99 28.21 -15.15
C ASN A 344 -30.23 28.29 -16.50
N ASN A 345 -28.95 27.89 -16.47
CA ASN A 345 -28.02 27.91 -17.60
C ASN A 345 -27.99 26.56 -18.33
N PHE A 346 -29.06 26.24 -19.06
CA PHE A 346 -29.21 24.96 -19.75
C PHE A 346 -28.58 24.95 -21.14
N THR A 347 -27.28 25.11 -21.23
CA THR A 347 -26.50 24.96 -22.48
C THR A 347 -26.65 23.54 -23.06
N GLN A 348 -26.22 23.35 -24.31
CA GLN A 348 -26.22 22.02 -24.93
C GLN A 348 -25.36 21.00 -24.13
N GLU A 349 -24.28 21.46 -23.50
CA GLU A 349 -23.38 20.62 -22.69
C GLU A 349 -24.10 20.18 -21.41
N VAL A 350 -24.76 21.09 -20.70
CA VAL A 350 -25.57 20.78 -19.51
C VAL A 350 -26.70 19.80 -19.85
N GLN A 351 -27.38 20.01 -20.98
CA GLN A 351 -28.42 19.10 -21.43
C GLN A 351 -27.88 17.69 -21.76
N ARG A 352 -26.67 17.58 -22.37
CA ARG A 352 -26.01 16.30 -22.61
C ARG A 352 -25.60 15.61 -21.29
N ALA A 353 -25.11 16.40 -20.31
CA ALA A 353 -24.80 15.89 -18.99
C ALA A 353 -26.04 15.32 -18.29
N LEU A 354 -27.15 16.06 -18.27
CA LEU A 354 -28.42 15.58 -17.69
C LEU A 354 -28.95 14.33 -18.39
N LYS A 355 -28.86 14.26 -19.73
CA LYS A 355 -29.25 13.07 -20.50
C LYS A 355 -28.50 11.80 -20.13
N ARG A 356 -27.21 11.88 -19.69
CA ARG A 356 -26.47 10.72 -19.18
C ARG A 356 -27.14 10.10 -17.94
N TYR A 357 -27.84 10.90 -17.16
CA TYR A 357 -28.65 10.45 -16.02
C TYR A 357 -30.11 10.14 -16.38
N GLY A 358 -30.49 10.28 -17.67
CA GLY A 358 -31.86 10.06 -18.13
C GLY A 358 -32.81 11.22 -17.81
N ILE A 359 -32.29 12.38 -17.42
CA ILE A 359 -33.05 13.54 -16.92
C ILE A 359 -33.29 14.56 -18.05
N SER A 360 -34.53 15.13 -18.09
CA SER A 360 -34.92 16.22 -18.95
C SER A 360 -35.12 17.50 -18.15
N ILE A 361 -34.97 18.67 -18.79
CA ILE A 361 -35.22 19.98 -18.15
C ILE A 361 -36.67 20.11 -17.67
N GLU A 362 -37.60 19.49 -18.39
CA GLU A 362 -39.02 19.52 -18.10
C GLU A 362 -39.46 18.49 -17.04
N ASP A 363 -38.53 17.66 -16.53
CA ASP A 363 -38.85 16.71 -15.46
C ASP A 363 -39.08 17.46 -14.15
N LYS A 364 -40.06 17.00 -13.39
CA LYS A 364 -40.29 17.48 -12.02
C LYS A 364 -39.11 17.12 -11.13
N CYS A 365 -38.73 18.02 -10.25
CA CYS A 365 -37.61 17.75 -9.35
C CYS A 365 -37.86 18.19 -7.91
N ILE A 366 -37.07 17.64 -7.03
CA ILE A 366 -36.99 18.00 -5.61
C ILE A 366 -35.55 17.81 -5.13
N PHE A 367 -35.09 18.72 -4.29
CA PHE A 367 -33.81 18.58 -3.61
C PHE A 367 -33.96 18.02 -2.19
N ILE A 368 -33.04 17.17 -1.81
CA ILE A 368 -32.85 16.65 -0.44
C ILE A 368 -31.44 17.03 -0.01
N GLY A 369 -31.29 17.56 1.19
CA GLY A 369 -30.01 17.80 1.85
C GLY A 369 -29.75 16.74 2.92
N ILE A 370 -28.56 16.16 2.92
CA ILE A 370 -28.12 15.17 3.91
C ILE A 370 -26.89 15.74 4.62
N GLU A 371 -27.00 16.05 5.91
CA GLU A 371 -25.88 16.54 6.68
C GLU A 371 -24.76 15.50 6.77
N ARG A 372 -23.50 15.97 6.76
CA ARG A 372 -22.32 15.14 6.95
C ARG A 372 -21.82 15.21 8.38
N LEU A 373 -21.28 14.10 8.87
CA LEU A 373 -20.53 14.08 10.13
C LEU A 373 -19.17 14.75 9.91
N MET A 374 -18.78 15.64 10.82
CA MET A 374 -17.57 16.46 10.71
C MET A 374 -16.24 15.68 10.64
N ASN A 375 -16.25 14.37 10.90
CA ASN A 375 -15.05 13.53 11.03
C ASN A 375 -14.72 12.65 9.81
N ASP A 376 -15.53 12.68 8.74
CA ASP A 376 -15.33 11.83 7.57
C ASP A 376 -14.56 12.56 6.46
N GLU A 377 -13.60 11.85 5.83
CA GLU A 377 -12.99 12.35 4.59
C GLU A 377 -14.07 12.60 3.54
N VAL A 378 -14.06 13.79 2.96
CA VAL A 378 -15.11 14.30 2.05
C VAL A 378 -15.43 13.32 0.90
N LEU A 379 -14.39 12.68 0.34
CA LEU A 379 -14.52 11.81 -0.83
C LEU A 379 -15.17 10.46 -0.50
N GLU A 380 -14.80 9.85 0.63
CA GLU A 380 -15.33 8.53 1.01
C GLU A 380 -16.76 8.61 1.52
N SER A 381 -17.08 9.65 2.29
CA SER A 381 -18.44 9.86 2.77
C SER A 381 -19.40 10.13 1.62
N PHE A 382 -18.98 10.91 0.60
CA PHE A 382 -19.81 11.20 -0.57
C PHE A 382 -20.19 9.95 -1.36
N SER A 383 -19.21 9.11 -1.71
CA SER A 383 -19.46 7.87 -2.47
C SER A 383 -20.36 6.90 -1.73
N SER A 384 -20.19 6.81 -0.42
CA SER A 384 -21.01 5.96 0.43
C SER A 384 -22.47 6.48 0.46
N ILE A 385 -22.66 7.78 0.65
CA ILE A 385 -23.99 8.42 0.60
C ILE A 385 -24.63 8.21 -0.77
N GLU A 386 -23.91 8.46 -1.87
CA GLU A 386 -24.44 8.28 -3.23
C GLU A 386 -24.94 6.85 -3.48
N ASN A 387 -24.19 5.84 -3.04
CA ASN A 387 -24.58 4.44 -3.18
C ASN A 387 -25.86 4.12 -2.38
N GLN A 388 -25.99 4.66 -1.17
CA GLN A 388 -27.19 4.44 -0.35
C GLN A 388 -28.41 5.20 -0.90
N VAL A 389 -28.22 6.43 -1.39
CA VAL A 389 -29.28 7.19 -2.07
C VAL A 389 -29.81 6.41 -3.27
N LYS A 390 -28.92 5.89 -4.11
CA LYS A 390 -29.31 5.04 -5.24
C LYS A 390 -30.14 3.84 -4.79
N ARG A 391 -29.72 3.10 -3.76
CA ARG A 391 -30.46 1.94 -3.24
C ARG A 391 -31.86 2.29 -2.73
N VAL A 392 -32.04 3.47 -2.13
CA VAL A 392 -33.31 3.88 -1.52
C VAL A 392 -34.28 4.49 -2.52
N PHE A 393 -33.78 5.20 -3.55
CA PHE A 393 -34.61 6.00 -4.43
C PHE A 393 -34.68 5.52 -5.88
N GLN A 394 -33.71 4.73 -6.35
CA GLN A 394 -33.51 4.37 -7.77
C GLN A 394 -34.69 3.60 -8.40
N ASP A 395 -35.54 2.95 -7.60
CA ASP A 395 -36.71 2.22 -8.10
C ASP A 395 -37.81 3.13 -8.67
N ARG A 396 -37.82 4.42 -8.27
CA ARG A 396 -38.87 5.40 -8.64
C ARG A 396 -38.37 6.75 -9.13
N PHE A 397 -37.13 7.09 -8.81
CA PHE A 397 -36.55 8.40 -9.09
C PHE A 397 -35.22 8.26 -9.83
N LEU A 398 -35.01 9.15 -10.79
CA LEU A 398 -33.65 9.38 -11.28
C LEU A 398 -32.96 10.30 -10.29
N THR A 399 -31.73 9.96 -9.92
CA THR A 399 -31.00 10.59 -8.82
C THR A 399 -29.65 11.14 -9.27
N ILE A 400 -29.33 12.37 -8.88
CA ILE A 400 -27.95 12.91 -8.94
C ILE A 400 -27.59 13.43 -7.56
N CYS A 401 -26.43 12.99 -7.04
CA CYS A 401 -25.85 13.52 -5.82
C CYS A 401 -24.80 14.56 -6.15
N PHE A 402 -24.85 15.69 -5.46
CA PHE A 402 -23.93 16.82 -5.61
C PHE A 402 -23.17 17.03 -4.30
N PRO A 403 -21.86 17.26 -4.35
CA PRO A 403 -21.10 17.59 -3.16
C PRO A 403 -21.40 19.01 -2.69
N GLY A 404 -21.47 19.21 -1.39
CA GLY A 404 -21.51 20.51 -0.74
C GLY A 404 -20.58 20.54 0.46
N ARG A 405 -20.36 21.70 1.08
CA ARG A 405 -19.41 21.86 2.17
C ARG A 405 -19.81 21.04 3.41
N ASP A 406 -21.03 21.24 3.88
CA ASP A 406 -21.52 20.66 5.14
C ASP A 406 -22.59 19.58 4.91
N MET A 407 -23.06 19.42 3.69
CA MET A 407 -24.06 18.43 3.32
C MET A 407 -23.90 17.91 1.89
N VAL A 408 -24.48 16.76 1.62
CA VAL A 408 -24.66 16.22 0.26
C VAL A 408 -26.05 16.61 -0.22
N TYR A 409 -26.12 17.24 -1.37
CA TYR A 409 -27.40 17.57 -2.02
C TYR A 409 -27.78 16.44 -2.98
N VAL A 410 -29.01 16.00 -2.91
CA VAL A 410 -29.58 14.97 -3.78
C VAL A 410 -30.71 15.57 -4.58
N MET A 411 -30.59 15.61 -5.89
CA MET A 411 -31.66 15.94 -6.78
C MET A 411 -32.38 14.65 -7.19
N LEU A 412 -33.67 14.58 -6.89
CA LEU A 412 -34.57 13.53 -7.34
C LEU A 412 -35.43 14.07 -8.44
N THR A 413 -35.53 13.33 -9.55
CA THR A 413 -36.43 13.72 -10.67
C THR A 413 -37.37 12.58 -11.03
N SER A 414 -38.56 12.94 -11.51
CA SER A 414 -39.57 12.00 -11.98
C SER A 414 -40.44 12.65 -13.03
N LYS A 415 -40.96 11.87 -13.99
CA LYS A 415 -41.95 12.28 -14.96
C LYS A 415 -43.37 12.28 -14.40
N ASP A 416 -43.59 11.54 -13.32
CA ASP A 416 -44.90 11.34 -12.70
C ASP A 416 -45.16 12.35 -11.58
N SER A 417 -46.45 12.52 -11.20
CA SER A 417 -46.88 13.39 -10.08
C SER A 417 -46.50 12.91 -8.68
N ILE A 418 -45.64 11.90 -8.60
CA ILE A 418 -45.22 11.22 -7.34
C ILE A 418 -44.47 12.17 -6.39
N LEU A 419 -43.85 13.23 -6.90
CA LEU A 419 -43.13 14.22 -6.09
C LEU A 419 -44.03 14.96 -5.07
N ASN A 420 -45.33 14.92 -5.24
CA ASN A 420 -46.30 15.54 -4.31
C ASN A 420 -46.56 14.66 -3.07
N ARG A 421 -45.93 13.48 -2.93
CA ARG A 421 -46.12 12.57 -1.78
C ARG A 421 -44.99 12.77 -0.75
N GLU A 422 -45.09 13.84 0.01
CA GLU A 422 -44.11 14.18 1.05
C GLU A 422 -43.91 13.03 2.06
N GLU A 423 -44.98 12.33 2.45
CA GLU A 423 -44.86 11.19 3.37
C GLU A 423 -44.04 10.03 2.80
N GLU A 424 -44.15 9.73 1.51
CA GLU A 424 -43.32 8.70 0.88
C GLU A 424 -41.85 9.11 0.90
N LEU A 425 -41.54 10.37 0.59
CA LEU A 425 -40.17 10.89 0.64
C LEU A 425 -39.59 10.87 2.06
N LYS A 426 -40.41 11.25 3.07
CA LYS A 426 -40.04 11.17 4.48
C LYS A 426 -39.71 9.72 4.86
N THR A 427 -40.59 8.77 4.57
CA THR A 427 -40.39 7.35 4.87
C THR A 427 -39.11 6.79 4.22
N ARG A 428 -38.84 7.16 2.96
CA ARG A 428 -37.62 6.75 2.26
C ARG A 428 -36.38 7.39 2.87
N SER A 429 -36.44 8.66 3.23
CA SER A 429 -35.35 9.37 3.90
C SER A 429 -35.05 8.82 5.30
N GLU A 430 -36.08 8.40 6.04
CA GLU A 430 -35.90 7.69 7.31
C GLU A 430 -35.21 6.35 7.16
N ARG A 431 -35.45 5.62 6.03
CA ARG A 431 -34.66 4.41 5.72
C ARG A 431 -33.20 4.74 5.47
N LEU A 432 -32.93 5.83 4.79
CA LEU A 432 -31.56 6.30 4.56
C LEU A 432 -30.83 6.58 5.88
N GLN A 433 -31.52 7.16 6.87
CA GLN A 433 -30.97 7.44 8.21
C GLN A 433 -30.54 6.23 9.00
N ARG A 434 -31.19 5.08 8.80
CA ARG A 434 -30.81 3.84 9.49
C ARG A 434 -29.41 3.36 9.11
N TYR A 435 -28.89 3.79 7.97
CA TYR A 435 -27.56 3.47 7.49
C TYR A 435 -26.51 4.52 7.89
N TYR A 436 -26.96 5.75 8.19
CA TYR A 436 -26.10 6.87 8.59
C TYR A 436 -26.60 7.42 9.94
N HIS A 437 -25.92 7.07 11.03
CA HIS A 437 -26.20 7.67 12.34
C HIS A 437 -25.81 9.15 12.35
N PRO A 438 -26.41 9.94 13.06
CA PRO A 438 -27.63 10.68 13.26
C PRO A 438 -27.70 11.97 12.44
N ASN A 439 -27.55 11.90 11.12
CA ASN A 439 -27.58 13.09 10.28
C ASN A 439 -29.00 13.55 10.05
N LEU A 440 -29.21 14.84 10.09
CA LEU A 440 -30.45 15.45 9.71
C LEU A 440 -30.59 15.37 8.17
N ILE A 441 -31.83 15.16 7.71
CA ILE A 441 -32.19 15.13 6.30
C ILE A 441 -33.26 16.17 6.06
N TYR A 442 -33.04 17.04 5.08
CA TYR A 442 -33.91 18.14 4.71
C TYR A 442 -34.55 17.86 3.35
N ILE A 443 -35.87 18.04 3.23
CA ILE A 443 -36.61 17.80 2.00
C ILE A 443 -37.23 19.13 1.54
N GLY A 444 -36.74 19.68 0.40
CA GLY A 444 -37.27 20.88 -0.21
C GLY A 444 -38.66 20.69 -0.84
N ARG A 445 -39.26 21.73 -1.34
CA ARG A 445 -40.55 21.63 -2.05
C ARG A 445 -40.38 20.98 -3.42
N PRO A 446 -41.34 20.21 -3.90
CA PRO A 446 -41.34 19.75 -5.27
C PRO A 446 -41.57 20.93 -6.23
N VAL A 447 -40.90 20.90 -7.38
CA VAL A 447 -41.06 21.88 -8.45
C VAL A 447 -41.37 21.18 -9.78
N ASP A 448 -42.06 21.88 -10.68
CA ASP A 448 -42.61 21.29 -11.89
C ASP A 448 -41.60 21.13 -13.04
N SER A 449 -40.45 21.76 -12.95
CA SER A 449 -39.35 21.58 -13.90
C SER A 449 -38.00 21.93 -13.27
N LEU A 450 -36.88 21.48 -13.89
CA LEU A 450 -35.55 21.87 -13.47
C LEU A 450 -35.30 23.39 -13.57
N ARG A 451 -36.12 24.13 -14.34
CA ARG A 451 -36.03 25.59 -14.40
C ARG A 451 -36.35 26.29 -13.08
N GLN A 452 -37.00 25.58 -12.18
CA GLN A 452 -37.35 26.03 -10.83
C GLN A 452 -36.55 25.30 -9.74
N ALA A 453 -35.51 24.61 -10.13
CA ALA A 453 -34.69 23.79 -9.22
C ALA A 453 -34.07 24.59 -8.06
N ASP A 454 -33.72 25.86 -8.33
CA ASP A 454 -33.21 26.83 -7.37
C ASP A 454 -34.14 27.01 -6.16
N ILE A 455 -35.46 26.98 -6.40
CA ILE A 455 -36.49 27.14 -5.38
C ILE A 455 -36.44 25.99 -4.38
N SER A 456 -36.39 24.74 -4.89
CA SER A 456 -36.28 23.53 -4.03
C SER A 456 -34.95 23.45 -3.33
N PHE A 457 -33.87 23.83 -4.00
CA PHE A 457 -32.52 23.85 -3.44
C PHE A 457 -32.39 24.87 -2.30
N LYS A 458 -32.95 26.05 -2.48
CA LYS A 458 -32.96 27.14 -1.49
C LYS A 458 -33.70 26.72 -0.22
N ASP A 459 -34.83 26.01 -0.34
CA ASP A 459 -35.53 25.46 0.82
C ASP A 459 -34.60 24.59 1.66
N VAL A 460 -33.82 23.69 1.03
CA VAL A 460 -32.88 22.79 1.72
C VAL A 460 -31.76 23.56 2.38
N GLN A 461 -31.26 24.63 1.76
CA GLN A 461 -30.16 25.42 2.31
C GLN A 461 -30.52 26.19 3.57
N ILE A 462 -31.75 26.70 3.65
CA ILE A 462 -32.19 27.52 4.79
C ILE A 462 -32.70 26.72 5.98
N MET A 463 -33.06 25.43 5.79
CA MET A 463 -33.61 24.57 6.85
C MET A 463 -32.72 24.43 8.07
N PRO A 464 -31.40 24.24 7.95
CA PRO A 464 -30.52 24.12 9.12
C PRO A 464 -30.61 25.31 10.07
N ASP A 465 -30.65 26.53 9.52
CA ASP A 465 -30.63 27.78 10.31
C ASP A 465 -31.87 27.90 11.24
N PHE A 466 -33.01 27.37 10.78
CA PHE A 466 -34.24 27.37 11.60
C PHE A 466 -34.31 26.30 12.68
N LEU A 467 -33.44 25.30 12.65
CA LEU A 467 -33.52 24.16 13.56
C LEU A 467 -32.59 24.25 14.77
N VAL A 468 -31.49 24.96 14.62
CA VAL A 468 -30.52 25.19 15.71
C VAL A 468 -31.22 25.76 16.94
N GLU A 469 -32.32 26.46 16.76
CA GLU A 469 -33.01 27.20 17.82
C GLU A 469 -34.14 26.44 18.51
N GLN A 470 -34.71 25.40 17.89
CA GLN A 470 -35.90 24.74 18.45
C GLN A 470 -35.63 23.71 19.55
N GLY A 471 -34.37 23.36 19.85
CA GLY A 471 -34.04 22.40 20.92
C GLY A 471 -34.71 21.02 20.80
N LYS A 472 -35.51 20.80 19.74
CA LYS A 472 -36.33 19.57 19.55
C LYS A 472 -35.62 18.62 18.57
N ASN A 473 -34.77 17.80 19.11
CA ASN A 473 -34.13 16.66 18.43
C ASN A 473 -35.08 15.48 18.14
N SER A 474 -36.36 15.69 17.86
CA SER A 474 -37.30 14.58 17.72
C SER A 474 -37.53 14.06 16.31
N SER A 475 -37.34 14.87 15.29
CA SER A 475 -37.44 14.43 13.90
C SER A 475 -36.12 14.57 13.18
N LYS A 476 -35.63 13.45 12.64
CA LYS A 476 -34.37 13.42 11.88
C LYS A 476 -34.56 13.73 10.39
N VAL A 477 -35.80 13.79 9.91
CA VAL A 477 -36.18 14.17 8.53
C VAL A 477 -37.18 15.31 8.59
N ILE A 478 -36.84 16.42 7.94
CA ILE A 478 -37.58 17.68 7.98
C ILE A 478 -38.02 18.04 6.58
N GLY A 479 -39.32 18.22 6.41
CA GLY A 479 -39.92 18.60 5.14
C GLY A 479 -40.15 20.11 5.03
N PHE A 480 -40.30 20.61 3.79
CA PHE A 480 -40.52 22.04 3.48
C PHE A 480 -41.77 22.63 4.16
N ARG A 481 -42.79 21.80 4.44
CA ARG A 481 -43.99 22.27 5.15
C ARG A 481 -43.73 22.67 6.58
N GLU A 482 -42.73 22.05 7.22
CA GLU A 482 -42.39 22.32 8.61
C GLU A 482 -41.73 23.70 8.78
N ILE A 483 -41.07 24.23 7.74
CA ILE A 483 -40.55 25.61 7.76
C ILE A 483 -41.68 26.63 7.60
N GLY A 484 -42.70 26.29 6.83
CA GLY A 484 -43.86 27.16 6.61
C GLY A 484 -43.48 28.49 5.99
N TYR A 485 -43.99 29.59 6.59
CA TYR A 485 -43.76 30.97 6.13
C TYR A 485 -42.30 31.43 6.32
N ARG A 486 -41.53 30.86 7.21
CA ARG A 486 -40.16 31.25 7.55
C ARG A 486 -39.24 31.27 6.33
N ARG A 487 -39.47 30.41 5.35
CA ARG A 487 -38.71 30.39 4.10
C ARG A 487 -38.72 31.71 3.35
N TYR A 488 -39.82 32.50 3.48
CA TYR A 488 -39.95 33.82 2.84
C TYR A 488 -39.20 34.90 3.61
N LEU A 489 -38.95 34.71 4.90
CA LEU A 489 -38.23 35.66 5.73
C LEU A 489 -36.73 35.75 5.34
N ASN A 490 -36.17 34.70 4.77
CA ASN A 490 -34.81 34.73 4.31
C ASN A 490 -34.57 35.72 3.16
N ASP A 491 -35.59 35.97 2.35
CA ASP A 491 -35.53 36.90 1.20
C ASP A 491 -35.76 38.36 1.58
N VAL A 492 -36.12 38.64 2.83
CA VAL A 492 -36.27 40.00 3.37
C VAL A 492 -34.88 40.64 3.48
N SER A 493 -34.73 41.87 3.01
CA SER A 493 -33.47 42.62 3.16
C SER A 493 -33.13 42.85 4.63
N ASP A 494 -31.86 42.99 4.97
CA ASP A 494 -31.43 43.20 6.37
C ASP A 494 -31.97 44.54 6.91
N ASP A 495 -32.08 45.56 6.07
CA ASP A 495 -32.68 46.84 6.44
C ASP A 495 -34.19 46.72 6.75
N ASP A 496 -34.94 46.03 5.88
CA ASP A 496 -36.38 45.80 6.10
C ASP A 496 -36.62 44.88 7.32
N ALA A 497 -35.79 43.88 7.49
CA ALA A 497 -35.84 42.98 8.66
C ALA A 497 -35.59 43.76 9.96
N THR A 498 -34.53 44.57 9.97
CA THR A 498 -34.22 45.45 11.12
C THR A 498 -35.35 46.40 11.42
N ALA A 499 -35.90 47.07 10.37
CA ALA A 499 -37.01 47.96 10.55
C ALA A 499 -38.25 47.28 11.13
N PHE A 500 -38.60 46.09 10.62
CA PHE A 500 -39.71 45.28 11.13
C PHE A 500 -39.51 44.83 12.58
N VAL A 501 -38.32 44.34 12.92
CA VAL A 501 -37.96 43.95 14.26
C VAL A 501 -38.06 45.14 15.24
N MET A 502 -37.58 46.30 14.84
CA MET A 502 -37.64 47.51 15.68
C MET A 502 -39.08 48.02 15.89
N ILE A 503 -39.96 47.85 14.90
CA ILE A 503 -41.39 48.21 15.08
C ILE A 503 -42.05 47.36 16.18
N PHE A 504 -41.79 46.08 16.24
CA PHE A 504 -42.52 45.16 17.12
C PHE A 504 -41.76 44.71 18.37
N LEU A 505 -40.40 44.82 18.43
CA LEU A 505 -39.58 44.34 19.54
C LEU A 505 -38.65 45.37 20.14
N GLU A 506 -38.67 46.66 19.68
CA GLU A 506 -37.77 47.71 20.11
C GLU A 506 -37.63 47.80 21.64
N GLY A 507 -38.75 47.81 22.35
CA GLY A 507 -38.78 47.96 23.80
C GLY A 507 -38.07 46.86 24.58
N ILE A 508 -37.83 45.69 23.96
CA ILE A 508 -37.14 44.55 24.54
C ILE A 508 -35.69 44.47 24.05
N VAL A 509 -35.48 44.67 22.76
CA VAL A 509 -34.17 44.60 22.12
C VAL A 509 -33.23 45.70 22.64
N GLN A 510 -33.67 46.97 22.64
CA GLN A 510 -32.91 48.10 23.14
C GLN A 510 -32.62 48.04 24.65
N ALA A 511 -33.53 47.42 25.42
CA ALA A 511 -33.35 47.23 26.84
C ALA A 511 -32.41 46.06 27.20
N ASN A 512 -31.87 45.35 26.18
CA ASN A 512 -31.00 44.17 26.31
C ASN A 512 -31.61 43.08 27.25
N LYS A 513 -32.93 42.91 27.20
CA LYS A 513 -33.64 41.94 28.03
C LYS A 513 -33.74 40.58 27.36
N ASN A 514 -32.58 39.93 27.17
CA ASN A 514 -32.50 38.61 26.53
C ASN A 514 -33.40 37.53 27.17
N ASP A 515 -33.65 37.62 28.49
CA ASP A 515 -34.55 36.70 29.18
C ASP A 515 -36.01 36.86 28.77
N TRP A 516 -36.41 38.09 28.39
CA TRP A 516 -37.78 38.37 27.93
C TRP A 516 -37.94 37.86 26.48
N LEU A 517 -36.95 38.05 25.61
CA LEU A 517 -36.96 37.47 24.26
C LEU A 517 -37.06 35.95 24.33
N LYS A 518 -36.24 35.30 25.15
CA LYS A 518 -36.32 33.83 25.36
C LYS A 518 -37.68 33.40 25.91
N THR A 519 -38.23 34.12 26.86
CA THR A 519 -39.54 33.80 27.43
C THR A 519 -40.66 33.94 26.39
N LEU A 520 -40.63 35.03 25.60
CA LEU A 520 -41.63 35.28 24.57
C LEU A 520 -41.56 34.23 23.45
N THR A 521 -40.32 33.86 23.03
CA THR A 521 -40.10 32.79 22.03
C THR A 521 -40.64 31.46 22.53
N ALA A 522 -40.29 31.03 23.74
CA ALA A 522 -40.77 29.78 24.35
C ALA A 522 -42.30 29.77 24.54
N TYR A 523 -42.86 30.91 24.95
CA TYR A 523 -44.30 31.05 25.13
C TYR A 523 -45.07 30.86 23.82
N LEU A 524 -44.59 31.47 22.73
CA LEU A 524 -45.21 31.29 21.41
C LEU A 524 -44.98 29.88 20.82
N GLN A 525 -43.85 29.23 21.16
CA GLN A 525 -43.55 27.84 20.75
C GLN A 525 -44.40 26.80 21.45
N THR A 526 -44.86 27.11 22.70
CA THR A 526 -45.71 26.22 23.48
C THR A 526 -47.19 26.56 23.35
N ASP A 527 -47.61 27.17 22.23
CA ASP A 527 -48.97 27.57 21.95
C ASP A 527 -49.60 28.46 23.05
N LYS A 528 -48.82 29.40 23.55
CA LYS A 528 -49.18 30.33 24.64
C LYS A 528 -49.57 29.65 25.94
N ASN A 529 -48.97 28.48 26.23
CA ASN A 529 -49.21 27.73 27.47
C ASN A 529 -48.12 28.03 28.50
N ALA A 530 -48.45 28.92 29.47
CA ALA A 530 -47.50 29.33 30.49
C ALA A 530 -46.96 28.20 31.37
N VAL A 531 -47.71 27.12 31.59
CA VAL A 531 -47.23 25.96 32.36
C VAL A 531 -46.18 25.19 31.60
N LYS A 532 -46.43 24.88 30.31
CA LYS A 532 -45.45 24.20 29.47
C LYS A 532 -44.20 25.06 29.24
N THR A 533 -44.38 26.39 29.03
CA THR A 533 -43.28 27.33 28.92
C THR A 533 -42.39 27.31 30.18
N ALA A 534 -43.01 27.29 31.36
CA ALA A 534 -42.33 27.26 32.63
C ALA A 534 -41.51 25.96 32.79
N GLU A 535 -42.06 24.81 32.38
CA GLU A 535 -41.36 23.53 32.39
C GLU A 535 -40.12 23.57 31.47
N GLU A 536 -40.27 24.05 30.24
CA GLU A 536 -39.15 24.16 29.28
C GLU A 536 -38.05 25.12 29.72
N MET A 537 -38.42 26.21 30.39
CA MET A 537 -37.49 27.23 30.87
C MET A 537 -36.99 27.00 32.30
N HIS A 538 -37.42 25.93 32.97
CA HIS A 538 -37.15 25.67 34.39
C HIS A 538 -37.53 26.85 35.29
N LEU A 539 -38.70 27.44 35.04
CA LEU A 539 -39.27 28.57 35.81
C LEU A 539 -40.56 28.16 36.49
N HIS A 540 -41.03 29.05 37.40
CA HIS A 540 -42.38 28.88 37.93
C HIS A 540 -43.41 29.49 36.97
N PRO A 541 -44.61 28.90 36.77
CA PRO A 541 -45.64 29.43 35.87
C PRO A 541 -46.03 30.87 36.13
N ASN A 542 -46.09 31.30 37.37
CA ASN A 542 -46.37 32.68 37.74
C ASN A 542 -45.27 33.65 37.22
N THR A 543 -44.03 33.23 37.17
CA THR A 543 -42.93 34.04 36.61
C THR A 543 -43.11 34.23 35.11
N VAL A 544 -43.57 33.20 34.40
CA VAL A 544 -43.87 33.30 32.97
C VAL A 544 -45.03 34.24 32.75
N TYR A 545 -46.16 34.10 33.47
CA TYR A 545 -47.29 35.01 33.37
C TYR A 545 -46.89 36.45 33.63
N TYR A 546 -46.14 36.72 34.70
CA TYR A 546 -45.65 38.04 34.99
C TYR A 546 -44.77 38.62 33.89
N ARG A 547 -43.83 37.83 33.35
CA ARG A 547 -42.99 38.27 32.27
C ARG A 547 -43.79 38.57 30.99
N ILE A 548 -44.72 37.73 30.60
CA ILE A 548 -45.57 37.94 29.43
C ILE A 548 -46.39 39.23 29.57
N GLN A 549 -47.02 39.45 30.74
CA GLN A 549 -47.74 40.68 31.01
C GLN A 549 -46.84 41.92 30.86
N GLN A 550 -45.63 41.89 31.42
CA GLN A 550 -44.68 42.99 31.29
C GLN A 550 -44.18 43.20 29.85
N ILE A 551 -44.10 42.12 29.06
CA ILE A 551 -43.76 42.21 27.62
C ILE A 551 -44.88 42.87 26.85
N GLU A 552 -46.15 42.46 27.06
CA GLU A 552 -47.33 43.05 26.43
C GLU A 552 -47.46 44.53 26.75
N GLU A 553 -47.31 44.92 28.02
CA GLU A 553 -47.29 46.32 28.44
C GLU A 553 -46.14 47.11 27.78
N LYS A 554 -44.94 46.54 27.74
CA LYS A 554 -43.75 47.22 27.21
C LYS A 554 -43.79 47.40 25.70
N LEU A 555 -44.33 46.43 24.98
CA LEU A 555 -44.45 46.45 23.51
C LEU A 555 -45.78 47.08 23.05
N ASN A 556 -46.71 47.37 23.95
CA ASN A 556 -48.06 47.82 23.68
C ASN A 556 -48.79 46.91 22.69
N ILE A 557 -48.76 45.61 22.96
CA ILE A 557 -49.40 44.57 22.14
C ILE A 557 -50.33 43.71 22.98
N ASN A 558 -51.26 43.00 22.31
CA ASN A 558 -52.09 41.96 22.94
C ASN A 558 -51.84 40.62 22.25
N LEU A 559 -51.17 39.71 22.92
CA LEU A 559 -50.84 38.39 22.36
C LEU A 559 -52.06 37.51 22.13
N ASP A 560 -53.28 37.89 22.64
CA ASP A 560 -54.55 37.24 22.29
C ASP A 560 -55.07 37.70 20.92
N SER A 561 -54.60 38.85 20.43
CA SER A 561 -54.84 39.26 19.06
C SER A 561 -54.02 38.41 18.09
N LEU A 562 -54.68 37.80 17.12
CA LEU A 562 -54.00 37.02 16.09
C LEU A 562 -52.97 37.86 15.31
N GLU A 563 -53.31 39.11 15.01
CA GLU A 563 -52.46 40.03 14.24
C GLU A 563 -51.18 40.39 15.02
N ASP A 564 -51.32 40.77 16.31
CA ASP A 564 -50.16 41.10 17.14
C ASP A 564 -49.26 39.86 17.36
N CYS A 565 -49.87 38.72 17.65
CA CYS A 565 -49.20 37.46 17.84
C CYS A 565 -48.38 37.05 16.58
N MET A 566 -48.98 37.22 15.38
CA MET A 566 -48.26 36.92 14.11
C MET A 566 -47.12 37.91 13.88
N ASN A 567 -47.36 39.21 14.06
CA ASN A 567 -46.34 40.22 13.87
C ASN A 567 -45.15 40.03 14.79
N VAL A 568 -45.41 39.77 16.07
CA VAL A 568 -44.36 39.46 17.05
C VAL A 568 -43.63 38.18 16.70
N LYS A 569 -44.35 37.14 16.27
CA LYS A 569 -43.73 35.87 15.86
C LYS A 569 -42.81 36.04 14.64
N ILE A 570 -43.24 36.82 13.64
CA ILE A 570 -42.42 37.14 12.47
C ILE A 570 -41.20 37.97 12.88
N ALA A 571 -41.38 38.96 13.76
CA ALA A 571 -40.29 39.79 14.24
C ALA A 571 -39.25 39.00 15.01
N LEU A 572 -39.68 38.04 15.85
CA LEU A 572 -38.77 37.12 16.56
C LEU A 572 -38.01 36.21 15.59
N ASP A 573 -38.68 35.62 14.61
CA ASP A 573 -38.04 34.76 13.63
C ASP A 573 -37.05 35.56 12.74
N LEU A 574 -37.37 36.84 12.37
CA LEU A 574 -36.41 37.71 11.69
C LEU A 574 -35.21 38.10 12.56
N TYR A 575 -35.46 38.46 13.84
CA TYR A 575 -34.42 38.79 14.80
C TYR A 575 -33.39 37.64 14.94
N GLN A 576 -33.90 36.44 15.03
CA GLN A 576 -33.07 35.25 15.11
C GLN A 576 -32.32 34.97 13.80
N LEU A 577 -33.05 34.92 12.67
CA LEU A 577 -32.51 34.57 11.36
C LEU A 577 -31.43 35.54 10.87
N LYS A 578 -31.54 36.82 11.19
CA LYS A 578 -30.62 37.86 10.76
C LYS A 578 -29.56 38.20 11.79
N HIS A 579 -29.55 37.50 12.92
CA HIS A 579 -28.59 37.72 14.04
C HIS A 579 -28.57 39.18 14.52
N LEU A 580 -29.75 39.83 14.57
CA LEU A 580 -29.93 41.24 14.92
C LEU A 580 -29.82 41.52 16.42
#